data_9f58f1557561c6611cfc5b3e4d04e6da
#
_entry.id   9f58f1557561c6611cfc5b3e4d04e6da
#
_cell.length_a   1.000
_cell.length_b   1.000
_cell.length_c   1.000
_cell.angle_alpha   90.00
_cell.angle_beta   90.00
_cell.angle_gamma   90.00
#
_symmetry.space_group_name_H-M   'P 1'
#
loop_
_entity.id
_entity.type
_entity.pdbx_description
1 polymer ?
#
loop_
_entity_poly.entity_id
_entity_poly.type
_entity_poly.pdbx_seq_one_letter_code
_entity_poly.pdbx_strand_id
1 'polypeptide(L)'
;VSGRLPVPFDQSKIGLLIGKDGTNKARLEEAFNVKIEVKPEEGIVYVEPREGATLYNVYVAEKALKALSIGFSIDDVLLLKDDVYDLEIIDLGEVAKNREDLMRIKARVIGTGGRFKKALEDMTGAKIAVGEKQIGIIGDFEQNKLIKDALTRLIAGQSHQAVIKFLERYSFELKRRRMELWERIQGM
;
A
#
# COMPACT_ATOMS: atom_id res chain seq x y z
N VAL A 1 7.68 1.12 -30.19
CA VAL A 1 7.60 2.01 -29.01
C VAL A 1 8.20 1.21 -27.87
N SER A 2 9.37 1.58 -27.39
CA SER A 2 9.99 0.98 -26.23
C SER A 2 9.05 1.15 -25.04
N GLY A 3 8.50 0.06 -24.54
CA GLY A 3 7.60 0.05 -23.37
C GLY A 3 8.34 0.29 -22.03
N ARG A 4 9.44 1.03 -22.06
CA ARG A 4 10.28 1.34 -20.91
C ARG A 4 9.72 2.52 -20.13
N LEU A 5 9.29 2.26 -18.89
CA LEU A 5 8.71 3.25 -17.99
C LEU A 5 9.74 3.68 -16.93
N PRO A 6 10.10 4.99 -16.85
CA PRO A 6 10.91 5.50 -15.76
C PRO A 6 10.04 5.71 -14.51
N VAL A 7 10.47 5.17 -13.38
CA VAL A 7 9.81 5.30 -12.08
C VAL A 7 10.79 5.98 -11.12
N PRO A 8 10.48 7.18 -10.59
CA PRO A 8 11.26 7.80 -9.53
C PRO A 8 11.31 6.88 -8.31
N PHE A 9 12.51 6.70 -7.74
CA PHE A 9 12.70 5.77 -6.65
C PHE A 9 13.61 6.35 -5.58
N ASP A 10 13.24 6.14 -4.32
CA ASP A 10 14.02 6.59 -3.18
C ASP A 10 15.37 5.85 -3.13
N GLN A 11 16.46 6.60 -3.30
CA GLN A 11 17.83 6.06 -3.29
C GLN A 11 18.15 5.29 -2.01
N SER A 12 17.60 5.71 -0.87
CA SER A 12 17.79 5.03 0.42
C SER A 12 17.21 3.62 0.44
N LYS A 13 16.30 3.30 -0.45
CA LYS A 13 15.59 2.02 -0.55
C LYS A 13 16.07 1.12 -1.70
N ILE A 14 17.06 1.55 -2.46
CA ILE A 14 17.63 0.76 -3.56
C ILE A 14 18.18 -0.59 -3.05
N GLY A 15 18.81 -0.58 -1.89
CA GLY A 15 19.30 -1.82 -1.25
C GLY A 15 18.16 -2.81 -0.94
N LEU A 16 17.00 -2.32 -0.52
CA LEU A 16 15.80 -3.14 -0.31
C LEU A 16 15.26 -3.69 -1.63
N LEU A 17 15.21 -2.86 -2.66
CA LEU A 17 14.74 -3.25 -4.01
C LEU A 17 15.60 -4.38 -4.59
N ILE A 18 16.90 -4.25 -4.52
CA ILE A 18 17.85 -5.25 -5.05
C ILE A 18 17.85 -6.49 -4.17
N GLY A 19 17.95 -6.31 -2.86
CA GLY A 19 18.08 -7.38 -1.89
C GLY A 19 19.44 -8.06 -1.92
N LYS A 20 19.62 -9.05 -1.05
CA LYS A 20 20.84 -9.83 -1.02
C LYS A 20 21.00 -10.62 -2.34
N ASP A 21 22.13 -10.45 -3.00
CA ASP A 21 22.45 -11.12 -4.26
C ASP A 21 21.38 -10.93 -5.37
N GLY A 22 20.67 -9.79 -5.35
CA GLY A 22 19.62 -9.47 -6.33
C GLY A 22 18.31 -10.23 -6.16
N THR A 23 18.11 -10.91 -5.03
CA THR A 23 16.97 -11.81 -4.81
C THR A 23 15.63 -11.07 -4.85
N ASN A 24 15.52 -9.89 -4.24
CA ASN A 24 14.27 -9.14 -4.20
C ASN A 24 13.88 -8.62 -5.59
N LYS A 25 14.87 -8.08 -6.32
CA LYS A 25 14.68 -7.63 -7.70
C LYS A 25 14.18 -8.78 -8.58
N ALA A 26 14.82 -9.96 -8.48
CA ALA A 26 14.42 -11.13 -9.25
C ALA A 26 12.99 -11.60 -8.91
N ARG A 27 12.60 -11.58 -7.62
CA ARG A 27 11.23 -11.90 -7.19
C ARG A 27 10.18 -10.94 -7.78
N LEU A 28 10.48 -9.65 -7.81
CA LEU A 28 9.61 -8.63 -8.39
C LEU A 28 9.49 -8.80 -9.90
N GLU A 29 10.60 -9.01 -10.59
CA GLU A 29 10.64 -9.24 -12.04
C GLU A 29 9.82 -10.47 -12.45
N GLU A 30 9.92 -11.55 -11.69
CA GLU A 30 9.14 -12.78 -11.91
C GLU A 30 7.66 -12.57 -11.60
N ALA A 31 7.34 -11.98 -10.43
CA ALA A 31 5.97 -11.80 -9.98
C ALA A 31 5.14 -10.93 -10.94
N PHE A 32 5.73 -9.88 -11.48
CA PHE A 32 5.04 -8.92 -12.35
C PHE A 32 5.34 -9.12 -13.85
N ASN A 33 6.15 -10.10 -14.20
CA ASN A 33 6.57 -10.38 -15.58
C ASN A 33 7.19 -9.17 -16.29
N VAL A 34 8.11 -8.50 -15.59
CA VAL A 34 8.81 -7.31 -16.07
C VAL A 34 10.31 -7.47 -15.91
N LYS A 35 11.07 -6.62 -16.58
CA LYS A 35 12.51 -6.41 -16.36
C LYS A 35 12.70 -5.08 -15.63
N ILE A 36 13.51 -5.09 -14.59
CA ILE A 36 13.81 -3.91 -13.75
C ILE A 36 15.28 -3.54 -13.91
N GLU A 37 15.55 -2.33 -14.34
CA GLU A 37 16.90 -1.76 -14.40
C GLU A 37 17.01 -0.61 -13.40
N VAL A 38 17.95 -0.70 -12.48
CA VAL A 38 18.17 0.30 -11.43
C VAL A 38 19.28 1.25 -11.84
N LYS A 39 19.01 2.56 -11.79
CA LYS A 39 19.98 3.65 -12.00
C LYS A 39 20.12 4.46 -10.73
N PRO A 40 20.97 4.04 -9.78
CA PRO A 40 21.06 4.67 -8.46
C PRO A 40 21.44 6.15 -8.53
N GLU A 41 22.36 6.50 -9.42
CA GLU A 41 22.85 7.87 -9.63
C GLU A 41 21.78 8.84 -10.16
N GLU A 42 20.78 8.32 -10.84
CA GLU A 42 19.66 9.11 -11.39
C GLU A 42 18.45 9.14 -10.44
N GLY A 43 18.40 8.26 -9.43
CA GLY A 43 17.22 8.07 -8.58
C GLY A 43 16.02 7.53 -9.36
N ILE A 44 16.28 6.75 -10.42
CA ILE A 44 15.27 6.21 -11.33
C ILE A 44 15.42 4.71 -11.45
N VAL A 45 14.30 4.04 -11.48
CA VAL A 45 14.17 2.62 -11.81
C VAL A 45 13.38 2.51 -13.12
N TYR A 46 13.91 1.81 -14.08
CA TYR A 46 13.24 1.57 -15.35
C TYR A 46 12.56 0.21 -15.34
N VAL A 47 11.31 0.18 -15.79
CA VAL A 47 10.50 -1.03 -15.91
C VAL A 47 10.19 -1.28 -17.38
N GLU A 48 10.50 -2.49 -17.85
CA GLU A 48 10.20 -2.95 -19.20
C GLU A 48 9.38 -4.24 -19.16
N PRO A 49 8.41 -4.43 -20.08
CA PRO A 49 7.69 -5.69 -20.14
C PRO A 49 8.62 -6.82 -20.63
N ARG A 50 8.49 -8.01 -20.04
CA ARG A 50 9.09 -9.23 -20.60
C ARG A 50 8.25 -9.77 -21.76
N GLU A 51 8.77 -10.77 -22.45
CA GLU A 51 8.03 -11.48 -23.49
C GLU A 51 6.70 -12.02 -22.95
N GLY A 52 5.60 -11.75 -23.66
CA GLY A 52 4.26 -12.12 -23.26
C GLY A 52 3.62 -11.21 -22.20
N ALA A 53 4.35 -10.22 -21.69
CA ALA A 53 3.77 -9.24 -20.76
C ALA A 53 2.98 -8.16 -21.51
N THR A 54 2.00 -7.60 -20.80
CA THR A 54 1.19 -6.48 -21.27
C THR A 54 1.59 -5.18 -20.58
N LEU A 55 1.05 -4.04 -21.03
CA LEU A 55 1.21 -2.75 -20.35
C LEU A 55 0.63 -2.78 -18.91
N TYR A 56 -0.34 -3.63 -18.66
CA TYR A 56 -0.88 -3.84 -17.31
C TYR A 56 0.20 -4.35 -16.35
N ASN A 57 1.05 -5.27 -16.78
CA ASN A 57 2.17 -5.78 -15.98
C ASN A 57 3.12 -4.64 -15.58
N VAL A 58 3.44 -3.76 -16.52
CA VAL A 58 4.29 -2.58 -16.25
C VAL A 58 3.62 -1.62 -15.26
N TYR A 59 2.32 -1.38 -15.42
CA TYR A 59 1.55 -0.52 -14.52
C TYR A 59 1.50 -1.05 -13.09
N VAL A 60 1.27 -2.36 -12.91
CA VAL A 60 1.28 -2.97 -11.56
C VAL A 60 2.69 -2.97 -10.98
N ALA A 61 3.72 -3.22 -11.77
CA ALA A 61 5.11 -3.12 -11.32
C ALA A 61 5.49 -1.69 -10.88
N GLU A 62 4.98 -0.66 -11.58
CA GLU A 62 5.12 0.75 -11.14
C GLU A 62 4.50 0.97 -9.76
N LYS A 63 3.29 0.47 -9.52
CA LYS A 63 2.64 0.53 -8.18
C LYS A 63 3.48 -0.18 -7.12
N ALA A 64 4.01 -1.35 -7.45
CA ALA A 64 4.88 -2.10 -6.56
C ALA A 64 6.13 -1.31 -6.15
N LEU A 65 6.77 -0.64 -7.10
CA LEU A 65 7.94 0.21 -6.84
C LEU A 65 7.57 1.44 -6.01
N LYS A 66 6.43 2.08 -6.27
CA LYS A 66 5.92 3.18 -5.44
C LYS A 66 5.67 2.72 -4.00
N ALA A 67 5.07 1.55 -3.81
CA ALA A 67 4.84 0.97 -2.49
C ALA A 67 6.15 0.73 -1.73
N LEU A 68 7.17 0.17 -2.38
CA LEU A 68 8.51 0.02 -1.79
C LEU A 68 9.11 1.37 -1.37
N SER A 69 8.99 2.39 -2.21
CA SER A 69 9.47 3.75 -1.90
C SER A 69 8.75 4.36 -0.69
N ILE A 70 7.48 4.05 -0.47
CA ILE A 70 6.74 4.52 0.71
C ILE A 70 7.23 3.80 1.97
N GLY A 71 7.59 2.52 1.90
CA GLY A 71 8.15 1.77 3.02
C GLY A 71 7.52 0.40 3.27
N PHE A 72 6.75 -0.14 2.32
CA PHE A 72 6.29 -1.52 2.40
C PHE A 72 7.45 -2.51 2.27
N SER A 73 7.28 -3.68 2.87
CA SER A 73 8.17 -4.82 2.66
C SER A 73 7.99 -5.42 1.26
N ILE A 74 8.96 -6.19 0.81
CA ILE A 74 8.82 -6.96 -0.44
C ILE A 74 7.61 -7.89 -0.41
N ASP A 75 7.40 -8.58 0.71
CA ASP A 75 6.28 -9.52 0.84
C ASP A 75 4.91 -8.82 0.76
N ASP A 76 4.77 -7.63 1.35
CA ASP A 76 3.55 -6.84 1.23
C ASP A 76 3.33 -6.36 -0.21
N VAL A 77 4.38 -5.93 -0.89
CA VAL A 77 4.31 -5.46 -2.28
C VAL A 77 3.94 -6.57 -3.25
N LEU A 78 4.38 -7.79 -3.00
CA LEU A 78 4.04 -8.96 -3.82
C LEU A 78 2.54 -9.32 -3.78
N LEU A 79 1.78 -8.82 -2.81
CA LEU A 79 0.32 -8.95 -2.81
C LEU A 79 -0.32 -8.29 -4.04
N LEU A 80 0.30 -7.25 -4.59
CA LEU A 80 -0.17 -6.57 -5.80
C LEU A 80 -0.12 -7.43 -7.08
N LYS A 81 0.49 -8.61 -7.01
CA LYS A 81 0.43 -9.61 -8.08
C LYS A 81 -1.00 -10.12 -8.32
N ASP A 82 -1.79 -10.19 -7.26
CA ASP A 82 -3.20 -10.55 -7.32
C ASP A 82 -4.01 -9.26 -7.62
N ASP A 83 -4.81 -9.28 -8.66
CA ASP A 83 -5.61 -8.14 -9.13
C ASP A 83 -6.75 -7.72 -8.19
N VAL A 84 -7.03 -8.54 -7.17
CA VAL A 84 -7.93 -8.19 -6.06
C VAL A 84 -7.35 -7.07 -5.19
N TYR A 85 -6.02 -7.00 -5.06
CA TYR A 85 -5.34 -6.00 -4.24
C TYR A 85 -4.91 -4.78 -5.05
N ASP A 86 -5.00 -3.62 -4.44
CA ASP A 86 -4.53 -2.36 -5.01
C ASP A 86 -3.77 -1.51 -3.98
N LEU A 87 -2.95 -0.61 -4.49
CA LEU A 87 -2.25 0.41 -3.71
C LEU A 87 -3.04 1.71 -3.73
N GLU A 88 -3.48 2.16 -2.56
CA GLU A 88 -3.97 3.53 -2.34
C GLU A 88 -2.88 4.37 -1.68
N ILE A 89 -2.76 5.62 -2.10
CA ILE A 89 -1.78 6.56 -1.55
C ILE A 89 -2.52 7.80 -1.05
N ILE A 90 -2.22 8.20 0.19
CA ILE A 90 -2.63 9.49 0.75
C ILE A 90 -1.39 10.40 0.79
N ASP A 91 -1.45 11.51 0.06
CA ASP A 91 -0.41 12.52 0.09
C ASP A 91 -0.58 13.43 1.30
N LEU A 92 0.33 13.32 2.25
CA LEU A 92 0.30 14.13 3.47
C LEU A 92 0.69 15.58 3.21
N GLY A 93 1.40 15.87 2.11
CA GLY A 93 1.72 17.23 1.69
C GLY A 93 0.46 18.02 1.28
N GLU A 94 -0.58 17.34 0.80
CA GLU A 94 -1.86 17.97 0.43
C GLU A 94 -2.79 18.20 1.64
N VAL A 95 -2.70 17.34 2.67
CA VAL A 95 -3.60 17.38 3.82
C VAL A 95 -3.02 18.08 5.05
N ALA A 96 -1.71 18.08 5.23
CA ALA A 96 -1.04 18.74 6.34
C ALA A 96 -0.87 20.24 6.08
N LYS A 97 -1.14 21.05 7.09
CA LYS A 97 -1.03 22.52 7.00
C LYS A 97 0.41 23.02 6.97
N ASN A 98 1.31 22.29 7.62
CA ASN A 98 2.73 22.58 7.73
C ASN A 98 3.49 21.32 8.18
N ARG A 99 4.82 21.45 8.36
CA ARG A 99 5.69 20.34 8.75
C ARG A 99 5.32 19.75 10.12
N GLU A 100 4.96 20.59 11.09
CA GLU A 100 4.57 20.13 12.44
C GLU A 100 3.27 19.32 12.38
N ASP A 101 2.31 19.77 11.59
CA ASP A 101 1.06 19.07 11.38
C ASP A 101 1.27 17.74 10.67
N LEU A 102 2.16 17.69 9.67
CA LEU A 102 2.57 16.46 9.01
C LEU A 102 3.16 15.45 10.01
N MET A 103 4.06 15.89 10.86
CA MET A 103 4.66 15.05 11.91
C MET A 103 3.62 14.57 12.92
N ARG A 104 2.67 15.44 13.29
CA ARG A 104 1.56 15.10 14.17
C ARG A 104 0.66 14.01 13.54
N ILE A 105 0.27 14.16 12.29
CA ILE A 105 -0.55 13.19 11.58
C ILE A 105 0.15 11.83 11.52
N LYS A 106 1.43 11.82 11.13
CA LYS A 106 2.22 10.58 11.09
C LYS A 106 2.29 9.89 12.44
N ALA A 107 2.58 10.64 13.49
CA ALA A 107 2.66 10.12 14.86
C ALA A 107 1.32 9.51 15.31
N ARG A 108 0.20 10.12 14.95
CA ARG A 108 -1.13 9.61 15.26
C ARG A 108 -1.47 8.34 14.49
N VAL A 109 -1.11 8.26 13.22
CA VAL A 109 -1.34 7.06 12.40
C VAL A 109 -0.53 5.87 12.92
N ILE A 110 0.71 6.12 13.31
CA ILE A 110 1.59 5.07 13.86
C ILE A 110 1.11 4.66 15.26
N GLY A 111 0.83 5.64 16.10
CA GLY A 111 0.51 5.43 17.51
C GLY A 111 1.74 5.08 18.34
N THR A 112 1.57 4.98 19.65
CA THR A 112 2.66 4.63 20.57
C THR A 112 3.21 3.22 20.26
N GLY A 113 4.49 3.16 19.91
CA GLY A 113 5.16 1.90 19.56
C GLY A 113 4.54 1.18 18.35
N GLY A 114 3.90 1.91 17.43
CA GLY A 114 3.27 1.34 16.24
C GLY A 114 1.94 0.61 16.49
N ARG A 115 1.38 0.71 17.69
CA ARG A 115 0.19 -0.06 18.10
C ARG A 115 -1.08 0.31 17.33
N PHE A 116 -1.27 1.59 17.01
CA PHE A 116 -2.48 2.02 16.32
C PHE A 116 -2.48 1.55 14.86
N LYS A 117 -1.36 1.75 14.16
CA LYS A 117 -1.17 1.21 12.79
C LYS A 117 -1.41 -0.30 12.76
N LYS A 118 -0.82 -1.04 13.70
CA LYS A 118 -1.01 -2.49 13.81
C LYS A 118 -2.47 -2.87 14.07
N ALA A 119 -3.17 -2.14 14.93
CA ALA A 119 -4.59 -2.36 15.18
C ALA A 119 -5.44 -2.17 13.91
N LEU A 120 -5.16 -1.12 13.12
CA LEU A 120 -5.82 -0.90 11.83
C LEU A 120 -5.60 -2.07 10.88
N GLU A 121 -4.36 -2.55 10.75
CA GLU A 121 -4.02 -3.70 9.91
C GLU A 121 -4.72 -4.98 10.39
N ASP A 122 -4.68 -5.27 11.68
CA ASP A 122 -5.29 -6.47 12.26
C ASP A 122 -6.82 -6.48 12.12
N MET A 123 -7.47 -5.32 12.25
CA MET A 123 -8.93 -5.21 12.14
C MET A 123 -9.46 -5.30 10.71
N THR A 124 -8.68 -4.89 9.74
CA THR A 124 -9.10 -4.77 8.33
C THR A 124 -8.49 -5.82 7.41
N GLY A 125 -7.31 -6.32 7.75
CA GLY A 125 -6.50 -7.19 6.90
C GLY A 125 -5.67 -6.44 5.85
N ALA A 126 -5.83 -5.11 5.72
CA ALA A 126 -4.99 -4.29 4.84
C ALA A 126 -3.59 -4.11 5.43
N LYS A 127 -2.63 -3.76 4.59
CA LYS A 127 -1.27 -3.37 4.98
C LYS A 127 -1.12 -1.86 4.87
N ILE A 128 -0.41 -1.25 5.82
CA ILE A 128 -0.21 0.20 5.88
C ILE A 128 1.28 0.50 5.99
N ALA A 129 1.77 1.43 5.18
CA ALA A 129 3.11 2.00 5.33
C ALA A 129 3.02 3.51 5.50
N VAL A 130 3.80 4.06 6.43
CA VAL A 130 3.90 5.50 6.67
C VAL A 130 5.27 5.96 6.19
N GLY A 131 5.30 6.63 5.05
CA GLY A 131 6.49 7.18 4.44
C GLY A 131 6.82 8.59 4.94
N GLU A 132 7.71 9.28 4.23
CA GLU A 132 8.10 10.65 4.59
C GLU A 132 6.94 11.63 4.43
N LYS A 133 6.29 11.63 3.28
CA LYS A 133 5.17 12.52 2.94
C LYS A 133 3.92 11.79 2.45
N GLN A 134 3.90 10.47 2.51
CA GLN A 134 2.82 9.65 2.00
C GLN A 134 2.48 8.52 2.97
N ILE A 135 1.21 8.15 2.98
CA ILE A 135 0.73 6.90 3.59
C ILE A 135 0.28 6.00 2.45
N GLY A 136 0.79 4.78 2.41
CA GLY A 136 0.33 3.74 1.48
C GLY A 136 -0.58 2.75 2.18
N ILE A 137 -1.56 2.24 1.43
CA ILE A 137 -2.47 1.18 1.87
C ILE A 137 -2.50 0.12 0.78
N ILE A 138 -2.25 -1.14 1.12
CA ILE A 138 -2.41 -2.28 0.21
C ILE A 138 -3.51 -3.18 0.78
N GLY A 139 -4.56 -3.35 0.02
CA GLY A 139 -5.71 -4.18 0.36
C GLY A 139 -6.67 -4.31 -0.82
N ASP A 140 -7.75 -5.04 -0.64
CA ASP A 140 -8.85 -5.04 -1.59
C ASP A 140 -9.62 -3.72 -1.55
N PHE A 141 -10.58 -3.55 -2.46
CA PHE A 141 -11.34 -2.31 -2.57
C PHE A 141 -12.02 -1.89 -1.24
N GLU A 142 -12.65 -2.83 -0.54
CA GLU A 142 -13.34 -2.54 0.72
C GLU A 142 -12.36 -2.23 1.85
N GLN A 143 -11.27 -2.98 1.95
CA GLN A 143 -10.22 -2.75 2.93
C GLN A 143 -9.58 -1.37 2.76
N ASN A 144 -9.23 -1.02 1.52
CA ASN A 144 -8.62 0.27 1.20
C ASN A 144 -9.58 1.43 1.53
N LYS A 145 -10.84 1.30 1.16
CA LYS A 145 -11.88 2.29 1.47
C LYS A 145 -12.04 2.48 2.98
N LEU A 146 -12.10 1.38 3.72
CA LEU A 146 -12.28 1.40 5.17
C LEU A 146 -11.12 2.08 5.90
N ILE A 147 -9.88 1.74 5.52
CA ILE A 147 -8.69 2.40 6.06
C ILE A 147 -8.64 3.86 5.69
N LYS A 148 -8.96 4.21 4.45
CA LYS A 148 -8.99 5.61 3.98
C LYS A 148 -9.99 6.45 4.79
N ASP A 149 -11.20 5.92 5.04
CA ASP A 149 -12.20 6.57 5.87
C ASP A 149 -11.73 6.71 7.33
N ALA A 150 -11.09 5.69 7.89
CA ALA A 150 -10.51 5.73 9.24
C ALA A 150 -9.40 6.79 9.36
N LEU A 151 -8.48 6.84 8.40
CA LEU A 151 -7.39 7.82 8.37
C LEU A 151 -7.92 9.25 8.17
N THR A 152 -8.92 9.45 7.34
CA THR A 152 -9.58 10.75 7.15
C THR A 152 -10.17 11.27 8.47
N ARG A 153 -10.83 10.41 9.24
CA ARG A 153 -11.35 10.75 10.56
C ARG A 153 -10.24 11.10 11.55
N LEU A 154 -9.16 10.34 11.54
CA LEU A 154 -7.99 10.58 12.38
C LEU A 154 -7.32 11.92 12.07
N ILE A 155 -7.13 12.22 10.78
CA ILE A 155 -6.56 13.47 10.29
C ILE A 155 -7.43 14.66 10.67
N ALA A 156 -8.76 14.51 10.61
CA ALA A 156 -9.74 15.51 11.03
C ALA A 156 -9.77 15.75 12.55
N GLY A 157 -9.03 14.97 13.34
CA GLY A 157 -8.85 15.18 14.78
C GLY A 157 -9.64 14.24 15.68
N GLN A 158 -10.33 13.24 15.14
CA GLN A 158 -11.01 12.23 15.97
C GLN A 158 -9.99 11.42 16.77
N SER A 159 -10.37 10.99 17.98
CA SER A 159 -9.51 10.18 18.84
C SER A 159 -9.27 8.78 18.24
N HIS A 160 -8.17 8.13 18.62
CA HIS A 160 -7.92 6.72 18.29
C HIS A 160 -9.12 5.83 18.66
N GLN A 161 -9.67 6.06 19.85
CA GLN A 161 -10.81 5.28 20.36
C GLN A 161 -12.06 5.45 19.48
N ALA A 162 -12.34 6.67 19.01
CA ALA A 162 -13.46 6.92 18.10
C ALA A 162 -13.29 6.22 16.75
N VAL A 163 -12.07 6.23 16.21
CA VAL A 163 -11.74 5.55 14.95
C VAL A 163 -11.84 4.03 15.10
N ILE A 164 -11.35 3.46 16.20
CA ILE A 164 -11.50 2.02 16.48
C ILE A 164 -12.99 1.62 16.57
N LYS A 165 -13.81 2.38 17.28
CA LYS A 165 -15.26 2.12 17.34
C LYS A 165 -15.94 2.19 15.97
N PHE A 166 -15.52 3.10 15.13
CA PHE A 166 -15.99 3.18 13.74
C PHE A 166 -15.66 1.91 12.96
N LEU A 167 -14.41 1.43 13.05
CA LEU A 167 -13.96 0.20 12.39
C LEU A 167 -14.69 -1.04 12.91
N GLU A 168 -14.91 -1.15 14.22
CA GLU A 168 -15.65 -2.26 14.83
C GLU A 168 -17.06 -2.37 14.27
N ARG A 169 -17.81 -1.26 14.18
CA ARG A 169 -19.16 -1.23 13.61
C ARG A 169 -19.18 -1.68 12.16
N TYR A 170 -18.26 -1.14 11.35
CA TYR A 170 -18.19 -1.46 9.93
C TYR A 170 -17.77 -2.91 9.68
N SER A 171 -16.82 -3.42 10.44
CA SER A 171 -16.40 -4.83 10.39
C SER A 171 -17.54 -5.78 10.76
N PHE A 172 -18.34 -5.43 11.75
CA PHE A 172 -19.53 -6.20 12.13
C PHE A 172 -20.58 -6.23 11.00
N GLU A 173 -20.86 -5.08 10.39
CA GLU A 173 -21.79 -4.99 9.26
C GLU A 173 -21.33 -5.80 8.05
N LEU A 174 -20.03 -5.77 7.71
CA LEU A 174 -19.48 -6.56 6.62
C LEU A 174 -19.61 -8.06 6.87
N LYS A 175 -19.30 -8.51 8.08
CA LYS A 175 -19.47 -9.92 8.48
C LYS A 175 -20.92 -10.35 8.35
N ARG A 176 -21.87 -9.53 8.82
CA ARG A 176 -23.29 -9.80 8.72
C ARG A 176 -23.74 -9.92 7.26
N ARG A 177 -23.38 -8.97 6.39
CA ARG A 177 -23.71 -9.01 4.95
C ARG A 177 -23.14 -10.24 4.25
N ARG A 178 -21.91 -10.63 4.58
CA ARG A 178 -21.30 -11.86 4.03
C ARG A 178 -22.04 -13.10 4.47
N MET A 179 -22.48 -13.19 5.72
CA MET A 179 -23.29 -14.31 6.22
C MET A 179 -24.65 -14.37 5.52
N GLU A 180 -25.37 -13.25 5.42
CA GLU A 180 -26.66 -13.16 4.73
C GLU A 180 -26.54 -13.56 3.25
N LEU A 181 -25.48 -13.13 2.57
CA LEU A 181 -25.22 -13.52 1.19
C LEU A 181 -24.94 -15.03 1.06
N TRP A 182 -24.13 -15.56 1.97
CA TRP A 182 -23.81 -16.99 2.00
C TRP A 182 -25.05 -17.86 2.22
N GLU A 183 -25.92 -17.46 3.16
CA GLU A 183 -27.19 -18.15 3.43
C GLU A 183 -28.11 -18.12 2.22
N ARG A 184 -28.19 -17.01 1.49
CA ARG A 184 -28.96 -16.91 0.23
C ARG A 184 -28.44 -17.84 -0.86
N ILE A 185 -27.12 -17.98 -0.99
CA ILE A 185 -26.49 -18.85 -1.99
C ILE A 185 -26.74 -20.33 -1.65
N GLN A 186 -26.68 -20.68 -0.35
CA GLN A 186 -26.94 -22.06 0.09
C GLN A 186 -28.42 -22.43 0.14
N GLY A 187 -29.32 -21.47 0.28
CA GLY A 187 -30.77 -21.67 0.28
C GLY A 187 -31.40 -21.76 -1.12
N MET A 188 -30.59 -21.62 -2.16
CA MET A 188 -30.98 -21.90 -3.55
C MET A 188 -30.56 -23.32 -3.93
#